data_9acc96b318e7a38bd051f362e3340aef
#
_entry.id   9acc96b318e7a38bd051f362e3340aef
#
_cell.length_a   1.000
_cell.length_b   1.000
_cell.length_c   1.000
_cell.angle_alpha   90.00
_cell.angle_beta   90.00
_cell.angle_gamma   90.00
#
_symmetry.space_group_name_H-M   'P 1'
#
loop_
_entity.id
_entity.type
_entity.pdbx_description
1 polymer ?
#
loop_
_entity_poly.entity_id
_entity_poly.type
_entity_poly.pdbx_seq_one_letter_code
_entity_poly.pdbx_strand_id
1 'polypeptide(L)'
;MKLLLISNSTNAGEEYLRYPMPEIGRFLQGVSEIVFVPYAAVTFSYAEYEKKVQARLSELGIRVRSVHRAKDPARMVREAEALCVGGGNTFALAKKMQEQGLMAAILRKIKAGTPYVGWSAGSNVACPTICTTNDMPIVEPQSFRAVGAVKFQINPHYLDSNPEGHAGETREQRILEYIEANPRRWVAGLREGCMLRHAEGKLELIGKRPMRMFRKGMEPFEVQPGSDLSFLL
;
A
#
# COMPACT_ATOMS: atom_id res chain seq x y z
N MET A 1 11.38 -4.97 -10.44
CA MET A 1 10.07 -4.33 -10.10
C MET A 1 10.32 -2.96 -9.52
N LYS A 2 9.37 -2.04 -9.66
CA LYS A 2 9.43 -0.69 -9.07
C LYS A 2 8.18 -0.48 -8.20
N LEU A 3 8.34 -0.53 -6.87
CA LEU A 3 7.24 -0.38 -5.89
C LEU A 3 7.62 0.68 -4.84
N LEU A 4 6.68 1.54 -4.49
CA LEU A 4 6.73 2.43 -3.34
C LEU A 4 5.49 2.18 -2.48
N LEU A 5 5.66 1.53 -1.34
CA LEU A 5 4.60 1.06 -0.46
C LEU A 5 4.62 1.88 0.84
N ILE A 6 3.69 2.80 0.96
CA ILE A 6 3.65 3.86 1.97
C ILE A 6 2.68 3.45 3.08
N SER A 7 3.07 3.59 4.35
CA SER A 7 2.22 3.19 5.48
C SER A 7 0.93 3.99 5.55
N ASN A 8 1.02 5.31 5.48
CA ASN A 8 -0.10 6.25 5.64
C ASN A 8 -0.01 7.38 4.64
N SER A 9 -1.11 8.05 4.38
CA SER A 9 -1.12 9.23 3.49
C SER A 9 -0.79 10.54 4.20
N THR A 10 -0.94 10.60 5.54
CA THR A 10 -0.89 11.85 6.27
C THR A 10 -0.38 11.59 7.68
N ASN A 11 0.69 12.29 8.08
CA ASN A 11 1.13 12.32 9.47
C ASN A 11 0.33 13.35 10.28
N ALA A 12 0.27 13.18 11.59
CA ALA A 12 -0.40 14.14 12.46
C ALA A 12 0.18 15.55 12.25
N GLY A 13 -0.69 16.54 12.02
CA GLY A 13 -0.30 17.93 11.80
C GLY A 13 0.22 18.25 10.39
N GLU A 14 0.25 17.29 9.48
CA GLU A 14 0.69 17.50 8.09
C GLU A 14 -0.49 17.48 7.11
N GLU A 15 -0.28 18.05 5.94
CA GLU A 15 -1.21 17.94 4.83
C GLU A 15 -1.16 16.55 4.17
N TYR A 16 -2.22 16.23 3.47
CA TYR A 16 -2.33 14.97 2.72
C TYR A 16 -1.13 14.73 1.78
N LEU A 17 -0.52 13.54 1.85
CA LEU A 17 0.68 13.12 1.12
C LEU A 17 1.91 14.04 1.27
N ARG A 18 1.95 14.96 2.26
CA ARG A 18 3.05 15.92 2.40
C ARG A 18 4.39 15.22 2.62
N TYR A 19 4.48 14.33 3.62
CA TYR A 19 5.74 13.68 3.98
C TYR A 19 6.31 12.75 2.89
N PRO A 20 5.50 11.98 2.11
CA PRO A 20 6.05 11.09 1.10
C PRO A 20 6.34 11.78 -0.24
N MET A 21 5.90 13.04 -0.46
CA MET A 21 6.07 13.75 -1.73
C MET A 21 7.51 13.79 -2.26
N PRO A 22 8.55 14.05 -1.44
CA PRO A 22 9.92 14.05 -1.93
C PRO A 22 10.34 12.69 -2.49
N GLU A 23 9.89 11.58 -1.86
CA GLU A 23 10.19 10.25 -2.34
C GLU A 23 9.33 9.87 -3.54
N ILE A 24 8.04 10.23 -3.56
CA ILE A 24 7.18 10.04 -4.73
C ILE A 24 7.77 10.75 -5.95
N GLY A 25 8.25 11.98 -5.80
CA GLY A 25 8.88 12.74 -6.88
C GLY A 25 10.14 12.08 -7.45
N ARG A 26 11.02 11.59 -6.57
CA ARG A 26 12.22 10.81 -6.99
C ARG A 26 11.83 9.51 -7.67
N PHE A 27 10.87 8.79 -7.10
CA PHE A 27 10.43 7.48 -7.58
C PHE A 27 9.70 7.55 -8.93
N LEU A 28 8.94 8.61 -9.18
CA LEU A 28 8.20 8.87 -10.43
C LEU A 28 8.96 9.81 -11.39
N GLN A 29 10.27 10.00 -11.22
CA GLN A 29 11.06 10.86 -12.11
C GLN A 29 10.89 10.45 -13.58
N GLY A 30 10.55 11.43 -14.43
CA GLY A 30 10.28 11.22 -15.86
C GLY A 30 8.86 10.75 -16.20
N VAL A 31 8.01 10.50 -15.20
CA VAL A 31 6.59 10.17 -15.40
C VAL A 31 5.78 11.43 -15.55
N SER A 32 4.98 11.54 -16.63
CA SER A 32 4.11 12.68 -16.89
C SER A 32 2.65 12.44 -16.50
N GLU A 33 2.25 11.18 -16.45
CA GLU A 33 0.87 10.78 -16.15
C GLU A 33 0.83 9.51 -15.30
N ILE A 34 -0.06 9.48 -14.30
CA ILE A 34 -0.36 8.27 -13.54
C ILE A 34 -1.81 7.82 -13.74
N VAL A 35 -2.02 6.53 -13.70
CA VAL A 35 -3.36 5.93 -13.55
C VAL A 35 -3.63 5.69 -12.07
N PHE A 36 -4.72 6.29 -11.59
CA PHE A 36 -5.11 6.25 -10.18
C PHE A 36 -6.30 5.32 -9.93
N VAL A 37 -6.19 4.47 -8.90
CA VAL A 37 -7.25 3.57 -8.41
C VAL A 37 -7.82 4.13 -7.11
N PRO A 38 -9.05 4.72 -7.10
CA PRO A 38 -9.64 5.41 -5.95
C PRO A 38 -10.54 4.50 -5.08
N TYR A 39 -10.65 3.23 -5.36
CA TYR A 39 -11.74 2.34 -4.91
C TYR A 39 -11.76 2.04 -3.40
N ALA A 40 -10.77 2.52 -2.66
CA ALA A 40 -10.77 2.49 -1.19
C ALA A 40 -11.66 3.60 -0.56
N ALA A 41 -12.06 4.61 -1.34
CA ALA A 41 -12.96 5.66 -0.87
C ALA A 41 -14.39 5.12 -0.67
N VAL A 42 -14.97 5.39 0.50
CA VAL A 42 -16.33 4.94 0.87
C VAL A 42 -17.22 6.12 1.27
N THR A 43 -16.70 7.04 2.07
CA THR A 43 -17.47 8.16 2.64
C THR A 43 -17.44 9.43 1.77
N PHE A 44 -16.69 9.41 0.67
CA PHE A 44 -16.59 10.50 -0.31
C PHE A 44 -16.44 9.91 -1.71
N SER A 45 -16.72 10.71 -2.73
CA SER A 45 -16.74 10.23 -4.11
C SER A 45 -15.34 9.96 -4.68
N TYR A 46 -15.25 9.06 -5.65
CA TYR A 46 -14.00 8.82 -6.39
C TYR A 46 -13.50 10.07 -7.13
N ALA A 47 -14.42 10.95 -7.55
CA ALA A 47 -14.08 12.21 -8.21
C ALA A 47 -13.40 13.20 -7.23
N GLU A 48 -13.90 13.30 -6.00
CA GLU A 48 -13.27 14.09 -4.94
C GLU A 48 -11.89 13.52 -4.59
N TYR A 49 -11.75 12.19 -4.56
CA TYR A 49 -10.47 11.55 -4.32
C TYR A 49 -9.46 11.84 -5.44
N GLU A 50 -9.89 11.69 -6.70
CA GLU A 50 -9.06 12.05 -7.86
C GLU A 50 -8.59 13.50 -7.78
N LYS A 51 -9.50 14.45 -7.49
CA LYS A 51 -9.17 15.86 -7.33
C LYS A 51 -8.15 16.11 -6.22
N LYS A 52 -8.29 15.44 -5.08
CA LYS A 52 -7.36 15.53 -3.96
C LYS A 52 -5.96 15.02 -4.32
N VAL A 53 -5.87 13.88 -5.02
CA VAL A 53 -4.60 13.30 -5.47
C VAL A 53 -3.99 14.16 -6.58
N GLN A 54 -4.80 14.64 -7.53
CA GLN A 54 -4.34 15.54 -8.60
C GLN A 54 -3.73 16.83 -8.02
N ALA A 55 -4.37 17.44 -7.01
CA ALA A 55 -3.84 18.65 -6.39
C ALA A 55 -2.41 18.44 -5.87
N ARG A 56 -2.14 17.28 -5.25
CA ARG A 56 -0.79 16.96 -4.74
C ARG A 56 0.20 16.62 -5.85
N LEU A 57 -0.18 15.77 -6.80
CA LEU A 57 0.75 15.36 -7.87
C LEU A 57 1.02 16.47 -8.90
N SER A 58 0.16 17.49 -8.98
CA SER A 58 0.42 18.68 -9.78
C SER A 58 1.67 19.43 -9.33
N GLU A 59 2.05 19.35 -8.04
CA GLU A 59 3.30 19.93 -7.51
C GLU A 59 4.55 19.30 -8.15
N LEU A 60 4.39 18.06 -8.68
CA LEU A 60 5.43 17.33 -9.41
C LEU A 60 5.26 17.41 -10.93
N GLY A 61 4.28 18.18 -11.43
CA GLY A 61 3.95 18.23 -12.85
C GLY A 61 3.27 16.98 -13.39
N ILE A 62 2.76 16.09 -12.52
CA ILE A 62 2.17 14.82 -12.91
C ILE A 62 0.65 14.93 -13.03
N ARG A 63 0.11 14.47 -14.16
CA ARG A 63 -1.33 14.36 -14.40
C ARG A 63 -1.89 13.08 -13.82
N VAL A 64 -3.09 13.16 -13.25
CA VAL A 64 -3.82 12.00 -12.69
C VAL A 64 -5.00 11.63 -13.59
N ARG A 65 -5.08 10.37 -13.99
CA ARG A 65 -6.25 9.78 -14.66
C ARG A 65 -6.81 8.67 -13.79
N SER A 66 -8.05 8.81 -13.36
CA SER A 66 -8.66 7.82 -12.47
C SER A 66 -9.44 6.76 -13.23
N VAL A 67 -9.24 5.49 -12.85
CA VAL A 67 -9.89 4.33 -13.49
C VAL A 67 -11.42 4.35 -13.39
N HIS A 68 -12.00 5.07 -12.41
CA HIS A 68 -13.46 5.16 -12.26
C HIS A 68 -14.16 5.89 -13.42
N ARG A 69 -13.39 6.67 -14.22
CA ARG A 69 -13.91 7.36 -15.42
C ARG A 69 -13.80 6.51 -16.68
N ALA A 70 -13.10 5.38 -16.62
CA ALA A 70 -12.84 4.57 -17.80
C ALA A 70 -14.01 3.62 -18.08
N LYS A 71 -14.34 3.43 -19.37
CA LYS A 71 -15.24 2.35 -19.81
C LYS A 71 -14.62 0.96 -19.62
N ASP A 72 -13.30 0.86 -19.77
CA ASP A 72 -12.50 -0.34 -19.51
C ASP A 72 -11.33 0.04 -18.57
N PRO A 73 -11.54 -0.06 -17.23
CA PRO A 73 -10.50 0.21 -16.24
C PRO A 73 -9.26 -0.66 -16.38
N ALA A 74 -9.43 -1.93 -16.75
CA ALA A 74 -8.31 -2.85 -16.91
C ALA A 74 -7.44 -2.49 -18.13
N ARG A 75 -8.04 -2.01 -19.22
CA ARG A 75 -7.30 -1.48 -20.36
C ARG A 75 -6.51 -0.24 -19.96
N MET A 76 -7.14 0.71 -19.25
CA MET A 76 -6.44 1.92 -18.78
C MET A 76 -5.22 1.55 -17.92
N VAL A 77 -5.32 0.56 -17.04
CA VAL A 77 -4.19 0.04 -16.27
C VAL A 77 -3.11 -0.57 -17.17
N ARG A 78 -3.49 -1.34 -18.19
CA ARG A 78 -2.51 -1.94 -19.13
C ARG A 78 -1.71 -0.91 -19.90
N GLU A 79 -2.30 0.25 -20.19
CA GLU A 79 -1.69 1.35 -20.94
C GLU A 79 -0.96 2.36 -20.04
N ALA A 80 -1.03 2.21 -18.72
CA ALA A 80 -0.48 3.17 -17.75
C ALA A 80 1.05 3.32 -17.84
N GLU A 81 1.53 4.55 -17.72
CA GLU A 81 2.94 4.91 -17.55
C GLU A 81 3.41 4.62 -16.11
N ALA A 82 2.57 4.93 -15.13
CA ALA A 82 2.73 4.58 -13.73
C ALA A 82 1.36 4.38 -13.06
N LEU A 83 1.35 3.68 -11.93
CA LEU A 83 0.14 3.31 -11.19
C LEU A 83 0.18 3.89 -9.78
N CYS A 84 -0.94 4.48 -9.34
CA CYS A 84 -1.15 4.85 -7.95
C CYS A 84 -2.42 4.21 -7.40
N VAL A 85 -2.35 3.61 -6.21
CA VAL A 85 -3.49 2.99 -5.52
C VAL A 85 -3.70 3.66 -4.17
N GLY A 86 -4.87 4.26 -4.00
CA GLY A 86 -5.21 5.05 -2.82
C GLY A 86 -5.52 4.22 -1.58
N GLY A 87 -5.39 4.88 -0.42
CA GLY A 87 -5.81 4.35 0.87
C GLY A 87 -7.30 4.59 1.13
N GLY A 88 -7.80 4.03 2.22
CA GLY A 88 -9.18 3.98 2.68
C GLY A 88 -9.53 2.56 3.08
N ASN A 89 -10.77 2.10 2.85
CA ASN A 89 -11.15 0.75 3.24
C ASN A 89 -10.62 -0.31 2.26
N THR A 90 -9.80 -1.22 2.77
CA THR A 90 -9.12 -2.27 1.99
C THR A 90 -10.09 -3.29 1.39
N PHE A 91 -11.20 -3.61 2.08
CA PHE A 91 -12.20 -4.56 1.57
C PHE A 91 -12.97 -3.98 0.40
N ALA A 92 -13.37 -2.70 0.48
CA ALA A 92 -14.00 -1.98 -0.63
C ALA A 92 -13.07 -1.90 -1.84
N LEU A 93 -11.78 -1.57 -1.61
CA LEU A 93 -10.75 -1.55 -2.64
C LEU A 93 -10.58 -2.91 -3.31
N ALA A 94 -10.37 -3.97 -2.53
CA ALA A 94 -10.15 -5.32 -3.05
C ALA A 94 -11.35 -5.83 -3.86
N LYS A 95 -12.58 -5.66 -3.32
CA LYS A 95 -13.82 -6.02 -4.02
C LYS A 95 -13.89 -5.36 -5.39
N LYS A 96 -13.75 -4.03 -5.42
CA LYS A 96 -13.89 -3.27 -6.68
C LYS A 96 -12.77 -3.57 -7.68
N MET A 97 -11.53 -3.75 -7.21
CA MET A 97 -10.43 -4.17 -8.06
C MET A 97 -10.65 -5.57 -8.66
N GLN A 98 -11.22 -6.51 -7.91
CA GLN A 98 -11.57 -7.85 -8.39
C GLN A 98 -12.68 -7.80 -9.42
N GLU A 99 -13.77 -7.08 -9.15
CA GLU A 99 -14.89 -6.88 -10.08
C GLU A 99 -14.46 -6.28 -11.42
N GLN A 100 -13.46 -5.39 -11.40
CA GLN A 100 -12.94 -4.69 -12.59
C GLN A 100 -11.72 -5.40 -13.23
N GLY A 101 -11.33 -6.57 -12.74
CA GLY A 101 -10.19 -7.33 -13.27
C GLY A 101 -8.83 -6.65 -13.09
N LEU A 102 -8.69 -5.73 -12.13
CA LEU A 102 -7.48 -4.92 -11.98
C LEU A 102 -6.32 -5.67 -11.33
N MET A 103 -6.57 -6.68 -10.48
CA MET A 103 -5.51 -7.40 -9.75
C MET A 103 -4.44 -7.95 -10.70
N ALA A 104 -4.88 -8.73 -11.71
CA ALA A 104 -3.97 -9.32 -12.68
C ALA A 104 -3.35 -8.29 -13.63
N ALA A 105 -4.10 -7.24 -14.00
CA ALA A 105 -3.59 -6.18 -14.87
C ALA A 105 -2.46 -5.39 -14.18
N ILE A 106 -2.66 -5.01 -12.91
CA ILE A 106 -1.66 -4.31 -12.10
C ILE A 106 -0.42 -5.20 -11.89
N LEU A 107 -0.59 -6.49 -11.54
CA LEU A 107 0.55 -7.40 -11.37
C LEU A 107 1.41 -7.51 -12.62
N ARG A 108 0.77 -7.64 -13.81
CA ARG A 108 1.49 -7.68 -15.10
C ARG A 108 2.30 -6.39 -15.34
N LYS A 109 1.72 -5.23 -15.05
CA LYS A 109 2.41 -3.93 -15.21
C LYS A 109 3.59 -3.80 -14.27
N ILE A 110 3.44 -4.19 -13.00
CA ILE A 110 4.52 -4.18 -12.00
C ILE A 110 5.66 -5.11 -12.46
N LYS A 111 5.35 -6.32 -12.94
CA LYS A 111 6.35 -7.27 -13.45
C LYS A 111 7.07 -6.75 -14.70
N ALA A 112 6.40 -5.95 -15.52
CA ALA A 112 6.99 -5.28 -16.68
C ALA A 112 7.82 -4.03 -16.32
N GLY A 113 7.95 -3.69 -15.02
CA GLY A 113 8.77 -2.57 -14.55
C GLY A 113 8.03 -1.24 -14.40
N THR A 114 6.71 -1.20 -14.65
CA THR A 114 5.90 0.00 -14.43
C THR A 114 5.93 0.39 -12.95
N PRO A 115 6.21 1.66 -12.61
CA PRO A 115 6.18 2.15 -11.25
C PRO A 115 4.79 2.00 -10.61
N TYR A 116 4.76 1.50 -9.38
CA TYR A 116 3.55 1.39 -8.56
C TYR A 116 3.76 2.13 -7.23
N VAL A 117 2.85 3.03 -6.91
CA VAL A 117 2.80 3.73 -5.62
C VAL A 117 1.50 3.35 -4.93
N GLY A 118 1.59 2.78 -3.72
CA GLY A 118 0.43 2.47 -2.87
C GLY A 118 0.58 3.13 -1.51
N TRP A 119 -0.53 3.59 -0.92
CA TRP A 119 -0.54 4.04 0.47
C TRP A 119 -1.68 3.42 1.26
N SER A 120 -1.40 3.05 2.52
CA SER A 120 -2.35 2.39 3.41
C SER A 120 -2.98 1.14 2.75
N ALA A 121 -4.27 1.13 2.47
CA ALA A 121 -4.94 0.05 1.73
C ALA A 121 -4.24 -0.26 0.40
N GLY A 122 -3.74 0.76 -0.32
CA GLY A 122 -2.97 0.59 -1.56
C GLY A 122 -1.65 -0.16 -1.36
N SER A 123 -1.00 -0.02 -0.21
CA SER A 123 0.17 -0.83 0.15
C SER A 123 -0.23 -2.25 0.54
N ASN A 124 -1.33 -2.41 1.29
CA ASN A 124 -1.82 -3.72 1.71
C ASN A 124 -2.24 -4.58 0.52
N VAL A 125 -2.95 -4.03 -0.49
CA VAL A 125 -3.34 -4.81 -1.68
C VAL A 125 -2.17 -5.19 -2.59
N ALA A 126 -0.98 -4.60 -2.44
CA ALA A 126 0.22 -5.08 -3.14
C ALA A 126 0.73 -6.42 -2.60
N CYS A 127 0.31 -6.82 -1.39
CA CYS A 127 0.64 -8.08 -0.72
C CYS A 127 -0.07 -9.28 -1.35
N PRO A 128 0.27 -10.52 -0.92
CA PRO A 128 -0.43 -11.73 -1.38
C PRO A 128 -1.92 -11.77 -1.03
N THR A 129 -2.29 -11.22 0.14
CA THR A 129 -3.67 -11.13 0.63
C THR A 129 -3.90 -9.82 1.37
N ILE A 130 -5.17 -9.47 1.59
CA ILE A 130 -5.57 -8.32 2.41
C ILE A 130 -5.68 -8.65 3.91
N CYS A 131 -5.31 -9.87 4.34
CA CYS A 131 -5.59 -10.39 5.69
C CYS A 131 -4.85 -9.64 6.82
N THR A 132 -3.88 -8.81 6.51
CA THR A 132 -3.18 -7.97 7.51
C THR A 132 -3.62 -6.50 7.51
N THR A 133 -4.79 -6.20 6.92
CA THR A 133 -5.42 -4.88 7.04
C THR A 133 -5.95 -4.63 8.46
N ASN A 134 -6.09 -3.36 8.82
CA ASN A 134 -6.72 -2.94 10.07
C ASN A 134 -8.20 -2.56 9.88
N ASP A 135 -8.70 -2.60 8.65
CA ASP A 135 -10.01 -2.10 8.29
C ASP A 135 -11.13 -3.06 8.70
N MET A 136 -12.31 -2.51 8.92
CA MET A 136 -13.53 -3.32 9.08
C MET A 136 -13.97 -3.89 7.73
N PRO A 137 -14.43 -5.16 7.67
CA PRO A 137 -14.93 -5.81 6.46
C PRO A 137 -16.36 -5.32 6.12
N ILE A 138 -16.49 -4.08 5.67
CA ILE A 138 -17.77 -3.44 5.35
C ILE A 138 -18.44 -4.00 4.10
N VAL A 139 -17.70 -4.70 3.26
CA VAL A 139 -18.19 -5.42 2.07
C VAL A 139 -17.40 -6.72 1.94
N GLU A 140 -17.98 -7.73 1.30
CA GLU A 140 -17.33 -9.00 1.03
C GLU A 140 -16.66 -8.97 -0.35
N PRO A 141 -15.32 -9.07 -0.45
CA PRO A 141 -14.62 -9.30 -1.71
C PRO A 141 -14.78 -10.76 -2.17
N GLN A 142 -14.56 -11.04 -3.45
CA GLN A 142 -14.63 -12.42 -3.99
C GLN A 142 -13.62 -13.37 -3.32
N SER A 143 -12.49 -12.84 -2.87
CA SER A 143 -11.49 -13.53 -2.07
C SER A 143 -10.60 -12.53 -1.33
N PHE A 144 -9.86 -13.02 -0.34
CA PHE A 144 -8.82 -12.21 0.33
C PHE A 144 -7.52 -12.11 -0.49
N ARG A 145 -7.42 -12.79 -1.63
CA ARG A 145 -6.26 -12.66 -2.52
C ARG A 145 -6.18 -11.25 -3.08
N ALA A 146 -4.96 -10.71 -3.12
CA ALA A 146 -4.67 -9.38 -3.60
C ALA A 146 -3.71 -9.42 -4.81
N VAL A 147 -2.98 -8.37 -5.10
CA VAL A 147 -2.12 -8.27 -6.30
C VAL A 147 -0.96 -9.28 -6.24
N GLY A 148 -0.39 -9.53 -5.07
CA GLY A 148 0.74 -10.46 -4.91
C GLY A 148 2.03 -9.96 -5.57
N ALA A 149 2.26 -8.65 -5.57
CA ALA A 149 3.48 -8.05 -6.10
C ALA A 149 4.71 -8.31 -5.20
N VAL A 150 4.49 -8.48 -3.91
CA VAL A 150 5.51 -8.87 -2.91
C VAL A 150 5.18 -10.22 -2.30
N LYS A 151 6.16 -10.88 -1.67
CA LYS A 151 5.99 -12.22 -1.06
C LYS A 151 5.60 -12.17 0.41
N PHE A 152 5.65 -11.00 1.04
CA PHE A 152 5.36 -10.73 2.44
C PHE A 152 4.06 -9.93 2.60
N GLN A 153 3.57 -9.84 3.83
CA GLN A 153 2.43 -9.02 4.19
C GLN A 153 2.88 -7.70 4.80
N ILE A 154 2.08 -6.66 4.62
CA ILE A 154 2.25 -5.37 5.29
C ILE A 154 1.03 -5.13 6.17
N ASN A 155 1.26 -4.82 7.45
CA ASN A 155 0.28 -4.16 8.29
C ASN A 155 0.60 -2.66 8.27
N PRO A 156 -0.10 -1.83 7.47
CA PRO A 156 0.09 -0.39 7.46
C PRO A 156 -0.47 0.23 8.75
N HIS A 157 -0.05 1.45 9.08
CA HIS A 157 -0.44 2.12 10.34
C HIS A 157 -0.14 1.27 11.58
N TYR A 158 0.99 0.54 11.56
CA TYR A 158 1.37 -0.28 12.70
C TYR A 158 1.58 0.61 13.96
N LEU A 159 0.98 0.17 15.06
CA LEU A 159 1.09 0.80 16.38
C LEU A 159 1.75 -0.16 17.36
N ASP A 160 2.68 0.34 18.15
CA ASP A 160 3.41 -0.44 19.17
C ASP A 160 2.55 -0.78 20.40
N SER A 161 1.58 0.08 20.69
CA SER A 161 0.65 -0.07 21.82
C SER A 161 -0.73 0.44 21.45
N ASN A 162 -1.72 0.01 22.19
CA ASN A 162 -3.05 0.58 22.11
C ASN A 162 -3.05 2.03 22.65
N PRO A 163 -3.99 2.87 22.16
CA PRO A 163 -4.25 4.16 22.79
C PRO A 163 -4.56 4.00 24.28
N GLU A 164 -4.25 5.03 25.07
CA GLU A 164 -4.54 5.07 26.50
C GLU A 164 -6.02 4.74 26.79
N GLY A 165 -6.25 3.89 27.78
CA GLY A 165 -7.60 3.45 28.17
C GLY A 165 -8.20 2.33 27.30
N HIS A 166 -7.50 1.84 26.27
CA HIS A 166 -7.98 0.74 25.44
C HIS A 166 -7.41 -0.60 25.92
N ALA A 167 -8.28 -1.52 26.38
CA ALA A 167 -7.91 -2.84 26.92
C ALA A 167 -8.00 -3.99 25.89
N GLY A 168 -8.34 -3.69 24.63
CA GLY A 168 -8.43 -4.70 23.57
C GLY A 168 -7.07 -5.16 23.06
N GLU A 169 -7.07 -6.14 22.16
CA GLU A 169 -5.86 -6.69 21.55
C GLU A 169 -5.04 -5.64 20.80
N THR A 170 -3.73 -5.73 20.94
CA THR A 170 -2.78 -4.87 20.23
C THR A 170 -2.63 -5.30 18.77
N ARG A 171 -2.02 -4.46 17.93
CA ARG A 171 -1.63 -4.83 16.57
C ARG A 171 -0.69 -6.02 16.54
N GLU A 172 0.26 -6.08 17.48
CA GLU A 172 1.19 -7.18 17.62
C GLU A 172 0.45 -8.50 17.86
N GLN A 173 -0.46 -8.55 18.85
CA GLN A 173 -1.24 -9.75 19.16
C GLN A 173 -2.00 -10.28 17.94
N ARG A 174 -2.67 -9.41 17.18
CA ARG A 174 -3.39 -9.80 15.95
C ARG A 174 -2.47 -10.30 14.84
N ILE A 175 -1.26 -9.73 14.72
CA ILE A 175 -0.27 -10.21 13.76
C ILE A 175 0.28 -11.57 14.20
N LEU A 176 0.49 -11.80 15.51
CA LEU A 176 0.92 -13.09 16.04
C LEU A 176 -0.10 -14.19 15.74
N GLU A 177 -1.40 -13.92 15.88
CA GLU A 177 -2.47 -14.85 15.44
C GLU A 177 -2.39 -15.12 13.92
N TYR A 178 -2.18 -14.07 13.13
CA TYR A 178 -2.06 -14.23 11.68
C TYR A 178 -0.89 -15.14 11.29
N ILE A 179 0.31 -14.95 11.85
CA ILE A 179 1.48 -15.80 11.53
C ILE A 179 1.35 -17.21 12.08
N GLU A 180 0.60 -17.42 13.16
CA GLU A 180 0.27 -18.77 13.66
C GLU A 180 -0.52 -19.57 12.62
N ALA A 181 -1.53 -18.96 12.01
CA ALA A 181 -2.33 -19.55 10.93
C ALA A 181 -1.59 -19.57 9.57
N ASN A 182 -0.56 -18.74 9.39
CA ASN A 182 0.20 -18.56 8.15
C ASN A 182 1.72 -18.67 8.37
N PRO A 183 2.25 -19.83 8.82
CA PRO A 183 3.60 -19.96 9.38
C PRO A 183 4.75 -19.65 8.41
N ARG A 184 4.49 -19.66 7.11
CA ARG A 184 5.50 -19.36 6.07
C ARG A 184 5.55 -17.90 5.68
N ARG A 185 4.68 -17.03 6.24
CA ARG A 185 4.57 -15.62 5.85
C ARG A 185 5.40 -14.73 6.76
N TRP A 186 6.08 -13.78 6.16
CA TRP A 186 6.58 -12.60 6.85
C TRP A 186 5.48 -11.54 6.92
N VAL A 187 5.43 -10.82 8.02
CA VAL A 187 4.59 -9.61 8.17
C VAL A 187 5.46 -8.43 8.57
N ALA A 188 5.37 -7.36 7.83
CA ALA A 188 6.01 -6.07 8.08
C ALA A 188 5.00 -5.13 8.76
N GLY A 189 5.17 -4.86 10.04
CA GLY A 189 4.46 -3.82 10.78
C GLY A 189 5.05 -2.45 10.42
N LEU A 190 4.48 -1.80 9.41
CA LEU A 190 5.00 -0.55 8.86
C LEU A 190 4.38 0.64 9.59
N ARG A 191 5.20 1.33 10.39
CA ARG A 191 4.77 2.50 11.18
C ARG A 191 4.47 3.70 10.29
N GLU A 192 3.60 4.58 10.75
CA GLU A 192 3.32 5.85 10.07
C GLU A 192 4.58 6.71 9.88
N GLY A 193 4.65 7.42 8.78
CA GLY A 193 5.82 8.17 8.34
C GLY A 193 6.90 7.33 7.66
N CYS A 194 6.66 6.02 7.49
CA CYS A 194 7.58 5.09 6.84
C CYS A 194 7.00 4.51 5.54
N MET A 195 7.91 4.05 4.68
CA MET A 195 7.57 3.41 3.41
C MET A 195 8.63 2.40 3.00
N LEU A 196 8.25 1.42 2.19
CA LEU A 196 9.15 0.47 1.55
C LEU A 196 9.32 0.83 0.09
N ARG A 197 10.55 0.99 -0.35
CA ARG A 197 10.91 1.18 -1.76
C ARG A 197 11.58 -0.09 -2.29
N HIS A 198 11.00 -0.67 -3.33
CA HIS A 198 11.63 -1.75 -4.11
C HIS A 198 11.99 -1.21 -5.48
N ALA A 199 13.26 -1.08 -5.75
CA ALA A 199 13.82 -0.64 -7.03
C ALA A 199 15.19 -1.28 -7.25
N GLU A 200 15.58 -1.52 -8.50
CA GLU A 200 16.91 -2.03 -8.87
C GLU A 200 17.33 -3.30 -8.12
N GLY A 201 16.36 -4.17 -7.82
CA GLY A 201 16.59 -5.42 -7.08
C GLY A 201 16.81 -5.26 -5.58
N LYS A 202 16.70 -4.04 -5.03
CA LYS A 202 16.84 -3.74 -3.61
C LYS A 202 15.48 -3.40 -3.00
N LEU A 203 15.27 -3.82 -1.75
CA LEU A 203 14.15 -3.41 -0.91
C LEU A 203 14.70 -2.59 0.25
N GLU A 204 14.18 -1.38 0.44
CA GLU A 204 14.69 -0.43 1.43
C GLU A 204 13.54 0.10 2.29
N LEU A 205 13.77 0.24 3.59
CA LEU A 205 12.92 0.98 4.51
C LEU A 205 13.32 2.45 4.49
N ILE A 206 12.38 3.32 4.16
CA ILE A 206 12.55 4.78 4.15
C ILE A 206 11.65 5.38 5.22
N GLY A 207 12.19 6.29 6.03
CA GLY A 207 11.49 6.95 7.13
C GLY A 207 12.41 7.17 8.31
N LYS A 208 11.85 7.66 9.43
CA LYS A 208 12.60 7.94 10.66
C LYS A 208 12.40 6.88 11.75
N ARG A 209 11.48 5.94 11.55
CA ARG A 209 11.10 4.92 12.52
C ARG A 209 11.49 3.54 12.00
N PRO A 210 11.87 2.60 12.89
CA PRO A 210 12.07 1.21 12.50
C PRO A 210 10.76 0.56 12.06
N MET A 211 10.86 -0.56 11.37
CA MET A 211 9.77 -1.44 10.99
C MET A 211 9.84 -2.71 11.83
N ARG A 212 8.70 -3.13 12.39
CA ARG A 212 8.64 -4.34 13.19
C ARG A 212 8.34 -5.55 12.34
N MET A 213 9.16 -6.58 12.44
CA MET A 213 9.05 -7.78 11.62
C MET A 213 8.54 -8.97 12.43
N PHE A 214 7.69 -9.77 11.76
CA PHE A 214 7.06 -10.95 12.36
C PHE A 214 7.19 -12.15 11.44
N ARG A 215 7.50 -13.31 12.03
CA ARG A 215 7.44 -14.61 11.38
C ARG A 215 7.27 -15.69 12.43
N LYS A 216 6.47 -16.72 12.19
CA LYS A 216 6.31 -17.86 13.12
C LYS A 216 7.65 -18.52 13.43
N GLY A 217 7.90 -18.79 14.71
CA GLY A 217 9.12 -19.39 15.20
C GLY A 217 10.29 -18.41 15.40
N MET A 218 10.04 -17.11 15.27
CA MET A 218 11.00 -16.06 15.57
C MET A 218 10.35 -15.03 16.50
N GLU A 219 11.14 -14.50 17.44
CA GLU A 219 10.71 -13.33 18.23
C GLU A 219 10.57 -12.12 17.30
N PRO A 220 9.53 -11.30 17.47
CA PRO A 220 9.40 -10.05 16.73
C PRO A 220 10.60 -9.13 16.90
N PHE A 221 11.14 -8.62 15.81
CA PHE A 221 12.36 -7.80 15.83
C PHE A 221 12.20 -6.51 15.03
N GLU A 222 13.05 -5.53 15.33
CA GLU A 222 13.07 -4.23 14.67
C GLU A 222 14.07 -4.20 13.52
N VAL A 223 13.65 -3.62 12.39
CA VAL A 223 14.49 -3.33 11.24
C VAL A 223 14.64 -1.82 11.11
N GLN A 224 15.86 -1.33 11.16
CA GLN A 224 16.16 0.10 11.05
C GLN A 224 16.15 0.54 9.58
N PRO A 225 15.85 1.82 9.27
CA PRO A 225 16.12 2.38 7.96
C PRO A 225 17.57 2.16 7.54
N GLY A 226 17.77 1.76 6.28
CA GLY A 226 19.10 1.40 5.75
C GLY A 226 19.54 -0.04 5.98
N SER A 227 18.76 -0.87 6.71
CA SER A 227 19.04 -2.31 6.86
C SER A 227 18.82 -3.08 5.56
N ASP A 228 19.54 -4.21 5.42
CA ASP A 228 19.30 -5.16 4.34
C ASP A 228 17.97 -5.90 4.52
N LEU A 229 17.08 -5.77 3.54
CA LEU A 229 15.78 -6.42 3.48
C LEU A 229 15.71 -7.53 2.42
N SER A 230 16.85 -8.03 1.93
CA SER A 230 16.92 -9.07 0.89
C SER A 230 16.18 -10.36 1.28
N PHE A 231 16.07 -10.67 2.58
CA PHE A 231 15.33 -11.83 3.08
C PHE A 231 13.81 -11.80 2.80
N LEU A 232 13.28 -10.65 2.37
CA LEU A 232 11.87 -10.46 1.98
C LEU A 232 11.63 -10.64 0.46
N LEU A 233 12.66 -10.69 -0.36
CA LEU A 233 12.62 -10.80 -1.83
C LEU A 233 12.60 -12.28 -2.35
#